data_62188912d99229e26ff1dedc3e1a7063
#
_entry.id   62188912d99229e26ff1dedc3e1a7063
#
_cell.length_a   1.000
_cell.length_b   1.000
_cell.length_c   1.000
_cell.angle_alpha   90.00
_cell.angle_beta   90.00
_cell.angle_gamma   90.00
#
_symmetry.space_group_name_H-M   'P 1'
#
loop_
_entity.id
_entity.type
_entity.pdbx_description
1 polymer ?
#
loop_
_entity_poly.entity_id
_entity_poly.type
_entity_poly.pdbx_seq_one_letter_code
_entity_poly.pdbx_strand_id
1 'polypeptide(L)'
;MKVTCSWPTTPLYQAYHDYEWGRPIHDDQHQFEHLCLESLQCGLSWLTILNKREIIRQCFEHFNVDAVAQYTETDIERIMSTDGMLKSRKKIEAIINNAQAFQRIQDEFGSFCEYIWAFTNHKTLIYEGHSEGRMPAKNELSTRISKDLKKRGFKFVGPVTIYSHLQASGLINDHGKDCPCFNEINEANPVVYMTIDD
;
A
#
# COMPACT_ATOMS: atom_id res chain seq x y z
N MET A 1 13.80 17.92 -21.05
CA MET A 1 12.47 17.49 -20.56
C MET A 1 12.73 16.52 -19.42
N LYS A 2 12.18 16.76 -18.24
CA LYS A 2 12.23 15.76 -17.18
C LYS A 2 11.37 14.57 -17.64
N VAL A 3 11.97 13.40 -17.83
CA VAL A 3 11.23 12.18 -18.14
C VAL A 3 10.62 11.73 -16.82
N THR A 4 9.34 11.97 -16.65
CA THR A 4 8.54 11.48 -15.52
C THR A 4 7.98 10.11 -15.87
N CYS A 5 7.64 9.32 -14.86
CA CYS A 5 6.89 8.09 -15.08
C CYS A 5 5.61 8.40 -15.88
N SER A 6 5.29 7.59 -16.88
CA SER A 6 4.24 7.93 -17.87
C SER A 6 2.81 7.65 -17.43
N TRP A 7 2.62 7.05 -16.24
CA TRP A 7 1.30 6.63 -15.76
C TRP A 7 0.46 7.70 -15.07
N PRO A 8 1.01 8.80 -14.46
CA PRO A 8 0.17 9.86 -13.93
C PRO A 8 -0.46 10.68 -15.05
N THR A 9 -1.77 10.67 -15.16
CA THR A 9 -2.54 11.29 -16.26
C THR A 9 -3.39 12.48 -15.83
N THR A 10 -3.49 12.77 -14.53
CA THR A 10 -4.26 13.88 -13.97
C THR A 10 -3.44 14.60 -12.90
N PRO A 11 -3.76 15.88 -12.56
CA PRO A 11 -3.05 16.60 -11.49
C PRO A 11 -3.04 15.86 -10.15
N LEU A 12 -4.17 15.22 -9.77
CA LEU A 12 -4.26 14.42 -8.54
C LEU A 12 -3.33 13.21 -8.59
N TYR A 13 -3.28 12.53 -9.73
CA TYR A 13 -2.43 11.37 -9.93
C TYR A 13 -0.95 11.76 -9.96
N GLN A 14 -0.63 12.91 -10.57
CA GLN A 14 0.73 13.45 -10.56
C GLN A 14 1.17 13.83 -9.14
N ALA A 15 0.30 14.46 -8.35
CA ALA A 15 0.62 14.80 -6.96
C ALA A 15 0.88 13.53 -6.11
N TYR A 16 0.06 12.49 -6.28
CA TYR A 16 0.29 11.19 -5.64
C TYR A 16 1.66 10.61 -6.01
N HIS A 17 2.00 10.62 -7.30
CA HIS A 17 3.29 10.13 -7.79
C HIS A 17 4.48 10.93 -7.22
N ASP A 18 4.39 12.27 -7.22
CA ASP A 18 5.53 13.12 -6.88
C ASP A 18 5.79 13.18 -5.36
N TYR A 19 4.74 13.07 -4.55
CA TYR A 19 4.84 13.36 -3.11
C TYR A 19 4.57 12.17 -2.20
N GLU A 20 4.05 11.05 -2.73
CA GLU A 20 3.62 9.93 -1.90
C GLU A 20 4.14 8.58 -2.40
N TRP A 21 3.87 8.21 -3.65
CA TRP A 21 4.21 6.89 -4.17
C TRP A 21 5.72 6.63 -4.15
N GLY A 22 6.12 5.48 -3.59
CA GLY A 22 7.52 5.06 -3.49
C GLY A 22 8.27 5.68 -2.31
N ARG A 23 7.65 6.59 -1.55
CA ARG A 23 8.31 7.17 -0.38
C ARG A 23 8.19 6.24 0.83
N PRO A 24 9.30 5.94 1.53
CA PRO A 24 9.30 5.03 2.66
C PRO A 24 8.36 5.48 3.78
N ILE A 25 7.45 4.59 4.16
CA ILE A 25 6.49 4.81 5.24
C ILE A 25 6.96 4.03 6.48
N HIS A 26 7.21 4.75 7.57
CA HIS A 26 7.70 4.21 8.85
C HIS A 26 6.72 4.44 10.00
N ASP A 27 5.45 4.71 9.71
CA ASP A 27 4.40 4.77 10.72
C ASP A 27 3.22 3.84 10.35
N ASP A 28 2.65 3.24 11.38
CA ASP A 28 1.65 2.20 11.24
C ASP A 28 0.32 2.70 10.67
N GLN A 29 -0.08 3.96 10.95
CA GLN A 29 -1.34 4.48 10.45
C GLN A 29 -1.30 4.66 8.93
N HIS A 30 -0.22 5.21 8.39
CA HIS A 30 -0.04 5.32 6.94
C HIS A 30 0.15 3.95 6.26
N GLN A 31 0.84 3.01 6.92
CA GLN A 31 0.93 1.63 6.43
C GLN A 31 -0.46 0.99 6.35
N PHE A 32 -1.28 1.15 7.37
CA PHE A 32 -2.64 0.61 7.38
C PHE A 32 -3.53 1.29 6.33
N GLU A 33 -3.44 2.63 6.19
CA GLU A 33 -4.16 3.36 5.14
C GLU A 33 -3.84 2.80 3.76
N HIS A 34 -2.55 2.70 3.40
CA HIS A 34 -2.15 2.20 2.09
C HIS A 34 -2.60 0.75 1.86
N LEU A 35 -2.44 -0.13 2.85
CA LEU A 35 -2.89 -1.52 2.74
C LEU A 35 -4.40 -1.62 2.52
N CYS A 36 -5.19 -0.77 3.19
CA CYS A 36 -6.64 -0.71 3.01
C CYS A 36 -7.02 -0.18 1.62
N LEU A 37 -6.38 0.90 1.16
CA LEU A 37 -6.64 1.48 -0.15
C LEU A 37 -6.31 0.50 -1.28
N GLU A 38 -5.20 -0.23 -1.20
CA GLU A 38 -4.83 -1.29 -2.15
C GLU A 38 -5.82 -2.46 -2.11
N SER A 39 -6.31 -2.83 -0.93
CA SER A 39 -7.34 -3.87 -0.79
C SER A 39 -8.67 -3.42 -1.39
N LEU A 40 -9.05 -2.15 -1.22
CA LEU A 40 -10.24 -1.56 -1.83
C LEU A 40 -10.13 -1.43 -3.35
N GLN A 41 -8.91 -1.23 -3.87
CA GLN A 41 -8.65 -1.07 -5.29
C GLN A 41 -8.95 -2.33 -6.10
N CYS A 42 -8.94 -3.52 -5.51
CA CYS A 42 -9.18 -4.77 -6.24
C CYS A 42 -10.38 -4.68 -7.20
N GLY A 43 -10.12 -4.73 -8.52
CA GLY A 43 -11.11 -4.60 -9.58
C GLY A 43 -11.51 -3.16 -9.93
N LEU A 44 -10.79 -2.15 -9.43
CA LEU A 44 -11.00 -0.73 -9.72
C LEU A 44 -9.69 -0.09 -10.22
N SER A 45 -9.77 1.10 -10.83
CA SER A 45 -8.58 1.89 -11.12
C SER A 45 -8.07 2.59 -9.86
N TRP A 46 -6.74 2.80 -9.77
CA TRP A 46 -6.16 3.57 -8.66
C TRP A 46 -6.68 5.01 -8.60
N LEU A 47 -6.89 5.63 -9.75
CA LEU A 47 -7.49 6.96 -9.82
C LEU A 47 -8.90 7.00 -9.19
N THR A 48 -9.67 5.91 -9.28
CA THR A 48 -10.97 5.80 -8.59
C THR A 48 -10.78 5.85 -7.07
N ILE A 49 -9.75 5.17 -6.56
CA ILE A 49 -9.44 5.19 -5.12
C ILE A 49 -8.97 6.56 -4.68
N LEU A 50 -8.07 7.20 -5.42
CA LEU A 50 -7.60 8.55 -5.09
C LEU A 50 -8.73 9.58 -5.07
N ASN A 51 -9.64 9.55 -6.03
CA ASN A 51 -10.81 10.43 -6.07
C ASN A 51 -11.78 10.22 -4.90
N LYS A 52 -11.77 9.02 -4.30
CA LYS A 52 -12.63 8.67 -3.16
C LYS A 52 -11.89 8.64 -1.83
N ARG A 53 -10.59 8.93 -1.82
CA ARG A 53 -9.73 8.75 -0.65
C ARG A 53 -10.24 9.50 0.57
N GLU A 54 -10.70 10.73 0.39
CA GLU A 54 -11.18 11.55 1.50
C GLU A 54 -12.45 10.96 2.13
N ILE A 55 -13.43 10.53 1.33
CA ILE A 55 -14.62 9.89 1.88
C ILE A 55 -14.30 8.53 2.51
N ILE A 56 -13.32 7.80 1.98
CA ILE A 56 -12.85 6.55 2.57
C ILE A 56 -12.18 6.84 3.93
N ARG A 57 -11.33 7.86 4.03
CA ARG A 57 -10.71 8.29 5.29
C ARG A 57 -11.75 8.63 6.35
N GLN A 58 -12.76 9.42 6.00
CA GLN A 58 -13.85 9.76 6.92
C GLN A 58 -14.64 8.53 7.37
N CYS A 59 -14.91 7.60 6.47
CA CYS A 59 -15.63 6.36 6.80
C CYS A 59 -14.87 5.45 7.75
N PHE A 60 -13.53 5.46 7.70
CA PHE A 60 -12.65 4.62 8.53
C PHE A 60 -11.84 5.41 9.57
N GLU A 61 -12.37 6.56 10.02
CA GLU A 61 -11.75 7.39 11.07
C GLU A 61 -10.27 7.64 10.82
N HIS A 62 -9.96 8.13 9.60
CA HIS A 62 -8.60 8.38 9.12
C HIS A 62 -7.66 7.17 9.27
N PHE A 63 -8.22 5.96 9.15
CA PHE A 63 -7.50 4.68 9.30
C PHE A 63 -6.87 4.49 10.69
N ASN A 64 -7.54 4.99 11.73
CA ASN A 64 -7.19 4.63 13.10
C ASN A 64 -7.46 3.13 13.30
N VAL A 65 -6.39 2.36 13.46
CA VAL A 65 -6.44 0.89 13.53
C VAL A 65 -7.33 0.44 14.69
N ASP A 66 -7.18 1.06 15.86
CA ASP A 66 -7.90 0.68 17.08
C ASP A 66 -9.41 0.92 16.95
N ALA A 67 -9.78 2.05 16.36
CA ALA A 67 -11.18 2.37 16.09
C ALA A 67 -11.78 1.40 15.07
N VAL A 68 -11.10 1.19 13.93
CA VAL A 68 -11.58 0.31 12.85
C VAL A 68 -11.71 -1.14 13.30
N ALA A 69 -10.79 -1.61 14.15
CA ALA A 69 -10.82 -2.98 14.68
C ALA A 69 -12.06 -3.27 15.56
N GLN A 70 -12.71 -2.22 16.11
CA GLN A 70 -13.91 -2.30 16.95
C GLN A 70 -15.21 -2.12 16.17
N TYR A 71 -15.16 -1.86 14.86
CA TYR A 71 -16.36 -1.64 14.05
C TYR A 71 -17.30 -2.84 14.10
N THR A 72 -18.58 -2.51 14.18
CA THR A 72 -19.72 -3.43 14.29
C THR A 72 -20.54 -3.44 13.01
N GLU A 73 -21.62 -4.23 12.99
CA GLU A 73 -22.59 -4.21 11.88
C GLU A 73 -23.18 -2.81 11.63
N THR A 74 -23.41 -2.04 12.70
CA THR A 74 -23.91 -0.65 12.57
C THR A 74 -22.93 0.23 11.76
N ASP A 75 -21.62 0.06 11.95
CA ASP A 75 -20.60 0.80 11.20
C ASP A 75 -20.56 0.36 9.74
N ILE A 76 -20.71 -0.93 9.47
CA ILE A 76 -20.79 -1.46 8.11
C ILE A 76 -21.99 -0.85 7.38
N GLU A 77 -23.17 -0.81 8.01
CA GLU A 77 -24.37 -0.20 7.45
C GLU A 77 -24.19 1.31 7.21
N ARG A 78 -23.59 2.02 8.17
CA ARG A 78 -23.23 3.44 8.02
C ARG A 78 -22.35 3.66 6.80
N ILE A 79 -21.27 2.89 6.65
CA ILE A 79 -20.34 2.98 5.52
C ILE A 79 -21.04 2.63 4.21
N MET A 80 -21.86 1.57 4.21
CA MET A 80 -22.64 1.15 3.03
C MET A 80 -23.66 2.19 2.59
N SER A 81 -24.22 2.99 3.51
CA SER A 81 -25.18 4.05 3.21
C SER A 81 -24.52 5.40 2.86
N THR A 82 -23.22 5.58 3.17
CA THR A 82 -22.51 6.83 2.90
C THR A 82 -22.43 7.13 1.40
N ASP A 83 -22.87 8.31 0.98
CA ASP A 83 -22.80 8.75 -0.41
C ASP A 83 -21.35 8.88 -0.87
N GLY A 84 -21.09 8.50 -2.11
CA GLY A 84 -19.74 8.54 -2.68
C GLY A 84 -18.83 7.38 -2.26
N MET A 85 -19.15 6.62 -1.21
CA MET A 85 -18.36 5.48 -0.76
C MET A 85 -18.48 4.27 -1.73
N LEU A 86 -17.48 3.39 -1.69
CA LEU A 86 -17.49 2.13 -2.42
C LEU A 86 -18.47 1.13 -1.77
N LYS A 87 -19.50 0.73 -2.51
CA LYS A 87 -20.60 -0.13 -2.03
C LYS A 87 -20.23 -1.62 -2.09
N SER A 88 -19.22 -2.04 -1.31
CA SER A 88 -18.79 -3.43 -1.24
C SER A 88 -18.65 -3.90 0.20
N ARG A 89 -19.73 -4.50 0.74
CA ARG A 89 -19.76 -5.06 2.11
C ARG A 89 -18.54 -5.97 2.37
N LYS A 90 -18.24 -6.89 1.45
CA LYS A 90 -17.11 -7.82 1.61
C LYS A 90 -15.76 -7.12 1.79
N LYS A 91 -15.55 -5.98 1.11
CA LYS A 91 -14.30 -5.20 1.26
C LYS A 91 -14.28 -4.42 2.57
N ILE A 92 -15.43 -3.88 3.00
CA ILE A 92 -15.56 -3.19 4.29
C ILE A 92 -15.28 -4.17 5.44
N GLU A 93 -15.94 -5.34 5.44
CA GLU A 93 -15.70 -6.41 6.42
C GLU A 93 -14.22 -6.88 6.42
N ALA A 94 -13.60 -6.91 5.24
CA ALA A 94 -12.20 -7.26 5.12
C ALA A 94 -11.26 -6.22 5.76
N ILE A 95 -11.56 -4.92 5.65
CA ILE A 95 -10.78 -3.87 6.30
C ILE A 95 -10.89 -4.00 7.82
N ILE A 96 -12.08 -4.24 8.37
CA ILE A 96 -12.28 -4.46 9.81
C ILE A 96 -11.47 -5.67 10.28
N ASN A 97 -11.60 -6.80 9.58
CA ASN A 97 -10.80 -7.99 9.86
C ASN A 97 -9.29 -7.72 9.77
N ASN A 98 -8.85 -6.92 8.79
CA ASN A 98 -7.45 -6.58 8.61
C ASN A 98 -6.94 -5.66 9.74
N ALA A 99 -7.77 -4.76 10.27
CA ALA A 99 -7.42 -3.96 11.44
C ALA A 99 -7.14 -4.83 12.66
N GLN A 100 -8.00 -5.82 12.93
CA GLN A 100 -7.78 -6.80 14.02
C GLN A 100 -6.53 -7.67 13.79
N ALA A 101 -6.25 -8.05 12.54
CA ALA A 101 -5.03 -8.78 12.20
C ALA A 101 -3.77 -7.91 12.31
N PHE A 102 -3.90 -6.63 12.01
CA PHE A 102 -2.85 -5.63 12.13
C PHE A 102 -2.43 -5.42 13.58
N GLN A 103 -3.41 -5.30 14.51
CA GLN A 103 -3.13 -5.24 15.95
C GLN A 103 -2.35 -6.46 16.45
N ARG A 104 -2.70 -7.67 15.99
CA ARG A 104 -1.95 -8.88 16.36
C ARG A 104 -0.48 -8.84 15.88
N ILE A 105 -0.20 -8.20 14.74
CA ILE A 105 1.18 -7.98 14.28
C ILE A 105 1.87 -6.94 15.17
N GLN A 106 1.19 -5.85 15.53
CA GLN A 106 1.74 -4.85 16.45
C GLN A 106 2.09 -5.46 17.81
N ASP A 107 1.24 -6.33 18.35
CA ASP A 107 1.49 -7.04 19.61
C ASP A 107 2.72 -7.99 19.50
N GLU A 108 2.90 -8.66 18.36
CA GLU A 108 3.98 -9.65 18.16
C GLU A 108 5.33 -9.01 17.84
N PHE A 109 5.34 -7.93 17.02
CA PHE A 109 6.56 -7.33 16.46
C PHE A 109 6.85 -5.91 17.00
N GLY A 110 5.98 -5.34 17.84
CA GLY A 110 6.06 -3.97 18.31
C GLY A 110 5.41 -2.95 17.38
N SER A 111 5.43 -3.16 16.05
CA SER A 111 4.70 -2.39 15.06
C SER A 111 4.52 -3.17 13.76
N PHE A 112 3.58 -2.75 12.93
CA PHE A 112 3.47 -3.30 11.57
C PHE A 112 4.65 -2.86 10.70
N CYS A 113 5.18 -1.66 10.92
CA CYS A 113 6.38 -1.19 10.23
C CYS A 113 7.56 -2.12 10.49
N GLU A 114 7.84 -2.48 11.74
CA GLU A 114 8.92 -3.44 12.06
C GLU A 114 8.71 -4.77 11.33
N TYR A 115 7.49 -5.29 11.36
CA TYR A 115 7.15 -6.53 10.66
C TYR A 115 7.38 -6.45 9.15
N ILE A 116 6.85 -5.42 8.48
CA ILE A 116 6.89 -5.35 7.01
C ILE A 116 8.30 -5.01 6.49
N TRP A 117 9.00 -4.07 7.15
CA TRP A 117 10.35 -3.66 6.78
C TRP A 117 11.40 -4.74 7.07
N ALA A 118 11.15 -5.67 8.00
CA ALA A 118 12.04 -6.81 8.25
C ALA A 118 12.21 -7.71 7.00
N PHE A 119 11.21 -7.79 6.11
CA PHE A 119 11.31 -8.56 4.86
C PHE A 119 12.36 -8.02 3.87
N THR A 120 12.75 -6.76 4.02
CA THR A 120 13.75 -6.10 3.18
C THR A 120 15.01 -5.69 3.97
N ASN A 121 15.17 -6.20 5.20
CA ASN A 121 16.24 -5.79 6.11
C ASN A 121 16.28 -4.25 6.30
N HIS A 122 15.11 -3.62 6.42
CA HIS A 122 14.91 -2.18 6.59
C HIS A 122 15.54 -1.32 5.47
N LYS A 123 15.52 -1.82 4.24
CA LYS A 123 16.06 -1.12 3.07
C LYS A 123 15.04 -1.08 1.94
N THR A 124 15.09 -0.03 1.14
CA THR A 124 14.33 0.04 -0.11
C THR A 124 15.02 -0.82 -1.17
N LEU A 125 14.27 -1.68 -1.84
CA LEU A 125 14.77 -2.54 -2.90
C LEU A 125 14.63 -1.86 -4.26
N ILE A 126 15.65 -1.98 -5.10
CA ILE A 126 15.68 -1.51 -6.48
C ILE A 126 15.99 -2.71 -7.37
N TYR A 127 15.00 -3.17 -8.12
CA TYR A 127 15.17 -4.31 -9.02
C TYR A 127 15.75 -3.87 -10.37
N GLU A 128 16.71 -4.63 -10.88
CA GLU A 128 17.30 -4.40 -12.20
C GLU A 128 16.22 -4.42 -13.29
N GLY A 129 16.20 -3.39 -14.14
CA GLY A 129 15.27 -3.26 -15.25
C GLY A 129 13.88 -2.71 -14.90
N HIS A 130 13.50 -2.62 -13.61
CA HIS A 130 12.20 -2.03 -13.24
C HIS A 130 12.15 -0.54 -13.60
N SER A 131 13.22 0.20 -13.30
CA SER A 131 13.35 1.61 -13.67
C SER A 131 13.36 1.87 -15.20
N GLU A 132 13.45 0.82 -16.01
CA GLU A 132 13.36 0.83 -17.47
C GLU A 132 11.97 0.36 -17.97
N GLY A 133 10.99 0.21 -17.08
CA GLY A 133 9.61 -0.15 -17.40
C GLY A 133 9.33 -1.65 -17.46
N ARG A 134 10.23 -2.49 -16.99
CA ARG A 134 10.05 -3.96 -16.93
C ARG A 134 9.46 -4.44 -15.60
N MET A 135 8.53 -3.67 -15.03
CA MET A 135 7.89 -3.99 -13.75
C MET A 135 6.91 -5.16 -13.88
N PRO A 136 7.04 -6.20 -13.03
CA PRO A 136 6.07 -7.28 -12.99
C PRO A 136 4.81 -6.86 -12.21
N ALA A 137 3.71 -7.58 -12.37
CA ALA A 137 2.53 -7.38 -11.54
C ALA A 137 2.68 -7.93 -10.11
N LYS A 138 3.66 -8.81 -9.87
CA LYS A 138 4.04 -9.41 -8.59
C LYS A 138 5.45 -10.00 -8.71
N ASN A 139 6.13 -10.17 -7.58
CA ASN A 139 7.44 -10.84 -7.52
C ASN A 139 7.46 -11.87 -6.37
N GLU A 140 8.60 -12.48 -6.12
CA GLU A 140 8.77 -13.48 -5.08
C GLU A 140 8.55 -12.89 -3.68
N LEU A 141 9.09 -11.69 -3.43
CA LEU A 141 8.90 -10.98 -2.17
C LEU A 141 7.42 -10.74 -1.86
N SER A 142 6.69 -10.15 -2.81
CA SER A 142 5.25 -9.90 -2.64
C SER A 142 4.43 -11.19 -2.47
N THR A 143 4.86 -12.26 -3.11
CA THR A 143 4.23 -13.58 -2.97
C THR A 143 4.47 -14.17 -1.58
N ARG A 144 5.70 -14.05 -1.05
CA ARG A 144 6.07 -14.48 0.31
C ARG A 144 5.29 -13.71 1.36
N ILE A 145 5.27 -12.37 1.28
CA ILE A 145 4.54 -11.50 2.21
C ILE A 145 3.02 -11.76 2.15
N SER A 146 2.46 -11.87 0.94
CA SER A 146 1.05 -12.22 0.75
C SER A 146 0.67 -13.54 1.43
N LYS A 147 1.53 -14.55 1.33
CA LYS A 147 1.32 -15.86 1.97
C LYS A 147 1.34 -15.74 3.49
N ASP A 148 2.28 -14.97 4.05
CA ASP A 148 2.37 -14.78 5.51
C ASP A 148 1.19 -13.97 6.03
N LEU A 149 0.83 -12.86 5.40
CA LEU A 149 -0.33 -12.05 5.77
C LEU A 149 -1.65 -12.87 5.74
N LYS A 150 -1.85 -13.69 4.71
CA LYS A 150 -3.01 -14.60 4.64
C LYS A 150 -3.03 -15.61 5.78
N LYS A 151 -1.88 -16.18 6.13
CA LYS A 151 -1.74 -17.08 7.28
C LYS A 151 -2.10 -16.39 8.61
N ARG A 152 -1.82 -15.09 8.71
CA ARG A 152 -2.18 -14.22 9.85
C ARG A 152 -3.64 -13.75 9.82
N GLY A 153 -4.40 -14.15 8.80
CA GLY A 153 -5.83 -13.87 8.69
C GLY A 153 -6.21 -12.62 7.90
N PHE A 154 -5.26 -11.95 7.24
CA PHE A 154 -5.58 -10.83 6.35
C PHE A 154 -6.37 -11.28 5.12
N LYS A 155 -7.23 -10.39 4.64
CA LYS A 155 -8.09 -10.58 3.44
C LYS A 155 -7.77 -9.54 2.38
N PHE A 156 -8.02 -9.88 1.12
CA PHE A 156 -7.70 -9.03 -0.05
C PHE A 156 -6.22 -8.62 -0.16
N VAL A 157 -5.32 -9.47 0.33
CA VAL A 157 -3.87 -9.28 0.30
C VAL A 157 -3.21 -10.26 -0.68
N GLY A 158 -3.70 -10.31 -1.92
CA GLY A 158 -3.09 -11.11 -3.00
C GLY A 158 -1.68 -10.62 -3.35
N PRO A 159 -0.84 -11.45 -4.02
CA PRO A 159 0.53 -11.04 -4.35
C PRO A 159 0.61 -9.75 -5.18
N VAL A 160 -0.35 -9.51 -6.07
CA VAL A 160 -0.45 -8.27 -6.87
C VAL A 160 -0.76 -7.06 -5.97
N THR A 161 -1.75 -7.19 -5.07
CA THR A 161 -2.10 -6.15 -4.10
C THR A 161 -0.92 -5.82 -3.18
N ILE A 162 -0.22 -6.86 -2.71
CA ILE A 162 0.97 -6.66 -1.86
C ILE A 162 2.11 -6.01 -2.65
N TYR A 163 2.32 -6.39 -3.91
CA TYR A 163 3.33 -5.74 -4.73
C TYR A 163 3.06 -4.23 -4.86
N SER A 164 1.82 -3.83 -5.16
CA SER A 164 1.41 -2.43 -5.20
C SER A 164 1.60 -1.73 -3.85
N HIS A 165 1.30 -2.41 -2.74
CA HIS A 165 1.54 -1.89 -1.39
C HIS A 165 3.04 -1.65 -1.13
N LEU A 166 3.92 -2.58 -1.52
CA LEU A 166 5.37 -2.43 -1.36
C LEU A 166 5.93 -1.27 -2.19
N GLN A 167 5.39 -1.05 -3.40
CA GLN A 167 5.71 0.11 -4.22
C GLN A 167 5.23 1.41 -3.54
N ALA A 168 3.95 1.48 -3.15
CA ALA A 168 3.36 2.67 -2.56
C ALA A 168 4.04 3.07 -1.24
N SER A 169 4.44 2.10 -0.41
CA SER A 169 5.06 2.31 0.90
C SER A 169 6.60 2.39 0.89
N GLY A 170 7.20 2.40 -0.30
CA GLY A 170 8.64 2.65 -0.49
C GLY A 170 9.56 1.47 -0.14
N LEU A 171 9.01 0.27 0.10
CA LEU A 171 9.85 -0.93 0.24
C LEU A 171 10.47 -1.33 -1.12
N ILE A 172 9.81 -0.97 -2.22
CA ILE A 172 10.33 -1.11 -3.58
C ILE A 172 10.28 0.25 -4.26
N ASN A 173 11.41 0.71 -4.80
CA ASN A 173 11.46 1.92 -5.62
C ASN A 173 11.39 1.55 -7.11
N ASP A 174 10.21 1.68 -7.68
CA ASP A 174 9.91 1.39 -9.08
C ASP A 174 9.70 2.66 -9.93
N HIS A 175 10.17 3.81 -9.45
CA HIS A 175 10.24 5.01 -10.29
C HIS A 175 11.15 4.79 -11.50
N GLY A 176 10.83 5.40 -12.62
CA GLY A 176 11.70 5.42 -13.80
C GLY A 176 13.06 6.02 -13.48
N LYS A 177 14.13 5.48 -14.06
CA LYS A 177 15.51 5.92 -13.82
C LYS A 177 15.73 7.42 -14.02
N ASP A 178 15.01 8.01 -14.99
CA ASP A 178 15.07 9.45 -15.30
C ASP A 178 14.05 10.28 -14.51
N CYS A 179 13.27 9.64 -13.63
CA CYS A 179 12.33 10.33 -12.76
C CYS A 179 13.08 10.97 -11.58
N PRO A 180 12.86 12.27 -11.29
CA PRO A 180 13.48 12.91 -10.14
C PRO A 180 13.25 12.17 -8.81
N CYS A 181 12.05 11.61 -8.60
CA CYS A 181 11.70 10.87 -7.39
C CYS A 181 12.59 9.62 -7.20
N PHE A 182 13.08 9.01 -8.28
CA PHE A 182 13.99 7.86 -8.17
C PHE A 182 15.24 8.20 -7.38
N ASN A 183 15.91 9.29 -7.76
CA ASN A 183 17.15 9.73 -7.11
C ASN A 183 16.87 10.27 -5.69
N GLU A 184 15.82 11.10 -5.54
CA GLU A 184 15.45 11.66 -4.23
C GLU A 184 15.22 10.57 -3.17
N ILE A 185 14.52 9.49 -3.53
CA ILE A 185 14.25 8.37 -2.62
C ILE A 185 15.54 7.61 -2.30
N ASN A 186 16.38 7.35 -3.31
CA ASN A 186 17.61 6.60 -3.15
C ASN A 186 18.67 7.36 -2.34
N GLU A 187 18.72 8.68 -2.42
CA GLU A 187 19.62 9.52 -1.65
C GLU A 187 19.18 9.65 -0.17
N ALA A 188 17.86 9.62 0.06
CA ALA A 188 17.29 9.82 1.38
C ALA A 188 17.21 8.54 2.23
N ASN A 189 17.35 7.34 1.61
CA ASN A 189 17.08 6.07 2.28
C ASN A 189 18.17 5.03 2.00
N PRO A 190 18.40 4.07 2.91
CA PRO A 190 19.20 2.90 2.62
C PRO A 190 18.59 2.06 1.50
N VAL A 191 19.35 1.78 0.45
CA VAL A 191 18.89 1.02 -0.71
C VAL A 191 19.69 -0.26 -0.93
N VAL A 192 19.08 -1.24 -1.58
CA VAL A 192 19.75 -2.46 -2.07
C VAL A 192 19.32 -2.72 -3.51
N TYR A 193 20.30 -2.92 -4.36
CA TYR A 193 20.07 -3.33 -5.75
C TYR A 193 19.92 -4.86 -5.81
N MET A 194 18.85 -5.29 -6.44
CA MET A 194 18.46 -6.69 -6.60
C MET A 194 18.58 -7.09 -8.08
N THR A 195 19.02 -8.30 -8.35
CA THR A 195 18.96 -8.86 -9.70
C THR A 195 17.54 -9.33 -10.04
N ILE A 196 17.25 -9.58 -11.33
CA ILE A 196 15.92 -10.04 -11.76
C ILE A 196 15.58 -11.42 -11.19
N ASP A 197 16.59 -12.19 -10.84
CA ASP A 197 16.48 -13.57 -10.34
C ASP A 197 16.43 -13.66 -8.81
N ASP A 198 16.53 -12.54 -8.10
CA ASP A 198 16.40 -12.42 -6.65
C ASP A 198 14.95 -12.05 -6.27
#